data_32bd1902e2a6dd6b4efad201707edb74
#
_entry.id   32bd1902e2a6dd6b4efad201707edb74
#
_cell.length_a   1.000
_cell.length_b   1.000
_cell.length_c   1.000
_cell.angle_alpha   90.00
_cell.angle_beta   90.00
_cell.angle_gamma   90.00
#
_symmetry.space_group_name_H-M   'P 1'
#
loop_
_entity.id
_entity.type
_entity.pdbx_description
1 polymer ?
#
loop_
_entity_poly.entity_id
_entity_poly.type
_entity_poly.pdbx_seq_one_letter_code
_entity_poly.pdbx_strand_id
1 'polypeptide(L)'
;MSEWIEQDCRDENHLYIHLKDPRLLDLSIFERLSNDDFCLPCMLTNEKTASMVYATEGYIPLDDFLSQYVFEKEEGYVFLHQLFEQAIASNRNKPVLFDPDYVFVTPYGDKFAFVVIPIQVSNWMFQKDMSEKWVEYIAKTMQTTTAFEIPGFLLKFLKSAEFSLPNLVLGLDNIRTVSYTHLRAHE
;
A
#
# COMPACT_ATOMS: atom_id res chain seq x y z
N MET A 1 -0.43 5.79 -13.24
CA MET A 1 -1.55 6.69 -12.94
C MET A 1 -2.83 5.88 -12.85
N SER A 2 -3.67 6.14 -11.88
CA SER A 2 -4.93 5.39 -11.72
C SER A 2 -5.94 5.77 -12.81
N GLU A 3 -6.68 4.80 -13.30
CA GLU A 3 -7.79 5.05 -14.23
C GLU A 3 -9.00 5.73 -13.57
N TRP A 4 -9.07 5.75 -12.25
CA TRP A 4 -10.21 6.24 -11.46
C TRP A 4 -10.08 7.68 -11.02
N ILE A 5 -8.86 8.15 -10.82
CA ILE A 5 -8.57 9.44 -10.22
C ILE A 5 -7.59 10.25 -11.05
N GLU A 6 -7.65 11.56 -10.83
CA GLU A 6 -6.64 12.51 -11.28
C GLU A 6 -6.17 13.35 -10.10
N GLN A 7 -4.87 13.53 -9.99
CA GLN A 7 -4.28 14.38 -8.96
C GLN A 7 -4.30 15.83 -9.44
N ASP A 8 -4.94 16.72 -8.67
CA ASP A 8 -4.99 18.15 -8.96
C ASP A 8 -3.71 18.85 -8.50
N CYS A 9 -3.34 18.61 -7.23
CA CYS A 9 -2.09 19.12 -6.66
C CYS A 9 -1.72 18.33 -5.41
N ARG A 10 -0.49 18.56 -4.94
CA ARG A 10 0.03 17.99 -3.70
C ARG A 10 0.94 19.03 -3.05
N ASP A 11 0.74 19.23 -1.76
CA ASP A 11 1.67 19.98 -0.92
C ASP A 11 2.22 19.11 0.21
N GLU A 12 2.97 19.67 1.13
CA GLU A 12 3.60 18.94 2.23
C GLU A 12 2.59 18.22 3.14
N ASN A 13 1.38 18.77 3.29
CA ASN A 13 0.39 18.30 4.24
C ASN A 13 -0.91 17.82 3.62
N HIS A 14 -1.06 17.96 2.31
CA HIS A 14 -2.31 17.66 1.62
C HIS A 14 -2.11 17.04 0.25
N LEU A 15 -3.03 16.17 -0.10
CA LEU A 15 -3.15 15.58 -1.43
C LEU A 15 -4.55 15.89 -1.96
N TYR A 16 -4.64 16.58 -3.10
CA TYR A 16 -5.89 16.97 -3.75
C TYR A 16 -6.13 16.10 -4.96
N ILE A 17 -7.27 15.43 -4.99
CA ILE A 17 -7.65 14.47 -6.03
C ILE A 17 -9.09 14.74 -6.46
N HIS A 18 -9.43 14.41 -7.69
CA HIS A 18 -10.83 14.27 -8.12
C HIS A 18 -11.05 12.94 -8.86
N LEU A 19 -12.26 12.42 -8.83
CA LEU A 19 -12.65 11.27 -9.63
C LEU A 19 -12.76 11.69 -11.11
N LYS A 20 -12.23 10.87 -12.00
CA LYS A 20 -12.38 11.08 -13.45
C LYS A 20 -13.85 11.01 -13.89
N ASP A 21 -14.64 10.17 -13.23
CA ASP A 21 -16.08 10.08 -13.41
C ASP A 21 -16.80 10.42 -12.09
N PRO A 22 -17.32 11.64 -11.93
CA PRO A 22 -18.01 12.04 -10.70
C PRO A 22 -19.25 11.22 -10.37
N ARG A 23 -19.83 10.52 -11.35
CA ARG A 23 -21.03 9.67 -11.15
C ARG A 23 -20.72 8.44 -10.27
N LEU A 24 -19.46 8.06 -10.16
CA LEU A 24 -19.01 6.92 -9.34
C LEU A 24 -18.89 7.26 -7.86
N LEU A 25 -19.01 8.52 -7.48
CA LEU A 25 -18.87 8.96 -6.08
C LEU A 25 -19.84 8.23 -5.16
N ASP A 26 -19.32 7.59 -4.12
CA ASP A 26 -20.08 6.94 -3.06
C ASP A 26 -19.81 7.62 -1.72
N LEU A 27 -20.77 8.43 -1.28
CA LEU A 27 -20.64 9.20 -0.03
C LEU A 27 -20.58 8.31 1.22
N SER A 28 -21.09 7.08 1.15
CA SER A 28 -21.07 6.15 2.30
C SER A 28 -19.66 5.73 2.70
N ILE A 29 -18.70 5.84 1.79
CA ILE A 29 -17.29 5.51 2.07
C ILE A 29 -16.69 6.43 3.14
N PHE A 30 -17.09 7.71 3.18
CA PHE A 30 -16.57 8.67 4.17
C PHE A 30 -16.87 8.27 5.61
N GLU A 31 -18.01 7.64 5.87
CA GLU A 31 -18.34 7.10 7.20
C GLU A 31 -17.39 5.97 7.62
N ARG A 32 -16.96 5.15 6.67
CA ARG A 32 -16.02 4.05 6.92
C ARG A 32 -14.60 4.56 7.17
N LEU A 33 -14.23 5.67 6.55
CA LEU A 33 -12.90 6.27 6.73
C LEU A 33 -12.72 6.86 8.12
N SER A 34 -13.76 7.43 8.72
CA SER A 34 -13.65 8.08 10.03
C SER A 34 -13.28 7.13 11.17
N ASN A 35 -13.42 5.83 10.97
CA ASN A 35 -13.16 4.79 11.97
C ASN A 35 -11.91 3.94 11.66
N ASP A 36 -11.09 4.36 10.69
CA ASP A 36 -9.92 3.58 10.27
C ASP A 36 -8.65 4.43 10.36
N ASP A 37 -7.84 4.16 11.37
CA ASP A 37 -6.58 4.87 11.62
C ASP A 37 -5.49 4.58 10.57
N PHE A 38 -5.69 3.58 9.72
CA PHE A 38 -4.74 3.23 8.65
C PHE A 38 -5.07 3.88 7.31
N CYS A 39 -6.14 4.66 7.25
CA CYS A 39 -6.51 5.42 6.06
C CYS A 39 -6.31 6.91 6.31
N LEU A 40 -5.81 7.63 5.30
CA LEU A 40 -5.68 9.08 5.39
C LEU A 40 -7.05 9.72 5.57
N PRO A 41 -7.19 10.68 6.50
CA PRO A 41 -8.42 11.47 6.60
C PRO A 41 -8.72 12.14 5.27
N CYS A 42 -9.98 12.04 4.82
CA CYS A 42 -10.44 12.56 3.55
C CYS A 42 -11.65 13.45 3.73
N MET A 43 -11.65 14.59 3.07
CA MET A 43 -12.77 15.54 3.06
C MET A 43 -13.18 15.86 1.63
N LEU A 44 -14.47 15.77 1.36
CA LEU A 44 -15.05 16.18 0.08
C LEU A 44 -15.04 17.71 -0.01
N THR A 45 -14.43 18.25 -1.07
CA THR A 45 -14.34 19.69 -1.30
C THR A 45 -15.37 20.19 -2.32
N ASN A 46 -15.73 19.33 -3.28
CA ASN A 46 -16.78 19.63 -4.27
C ASN A 46 -17.43 18.32 -4.74
N GLU A 47 -18.70 18.18 -4.40
CA GLU A 47 -19.46 16.96 -4.75
C GLU A 47 -19.70 16.83 -6.26
N LYS A 48 -19.96 17.95 -6.96
CA LYS A 48 -20.25 17.93 -8.39
C LYS A 48 -19.09 17.43 -9.24
N THR A 49 -17.87 17.79 -8.86
CA THR A 49 -16.64 17.36 -9.53
C THR A 49 -16.02 16.15 -8.87
N ALA A 50 -16.61 15.66 -7.79
CA ALA A 50 -16.06 14.60 -6.93
C ALA A 50 -14.61 14.89 -6.54
N SER A 51 -14.36 16.13 -6.10
CA SER A 51 -13.05 16.59 -5.64
C SER A 51 -12.91 16.44 -4.13
N MET A 52 -11.73 16.01 -3.68
CA MET A 52 -11.46 15.72 -2.29
C MET A 52 -10.04 16.06 -1.90
N VAL A 53 -9.82 16.22 -0.60
CA VAL A 53 -8.51 16.45 -0.02
C VAL A 53 -8.21 15.40 1.05
N TYR A 54 -7.00 14.84 0.98
CA TYR A 54 -6.48 13.92 1.99
C TYR A 54 -5.43 14.64 2.83
N ALA A 55 -5.51 14.48 4.15
CA ALA A 55 -4.50 15.01 5.07
C ALA A 55 -3.31 14.05 5.14
N THR A 56 -2.13 14.52 4.74
CA THR A 56 -0.89 13.73 4.68
C THR A 56 0.15 14.16 5.70
N GLU A 57 -0.20 15.06 6.62
CA GLU A 57 0.72 15.54 7.64
C GLU A 57 1.33 14.41 8.47
N GLY A 58 2.63 14.40 8.61
CA GLY A 58 3.37 13.37 9.34
C GLY A 58 3.70 12.12 8.54
N TYR A 59 3.33 12.08 7.27
CA TYR A 59 3.58 10.95 6.37
C TYR A 59 4.37 11.38 5.14
N ILE A 60 5.11 10.43 4.58
CA ILE A 60 5.77 10.56 3.28
C ILE A 60 5.26 9.46 2.33
N PRO A 61 5.30 9.66 1.02
CA PRO A 61 4.98 8.59 0.08
C PRO A 61 5.87 7.36 0.29
N LEU A 62 5.30 6.17 0.13
CA LEU A 62 6.04 4.92 0.21
C LEU A 62 7.22 4.89 -0.75
N ASP A 63 7.06 5.46 -1.95
CA ASP A 63 8.13 5.58 -2.94
C ASP A 63 9.36 6.32 -2.39
N ASP A 64 9.13 7.47 -1.75
CA ASP A 64 10.21 8.27 -1.15
C ASP A 64 10.90 7.49 -0.03
N PHE A 65 10.14 6.80 0.81
CA PHE A 65 10.68 5.99 1.89
C PHE A 65 11.55 4.85 1.37
N LEU A 66 11.04 4.07 0.42
CA LEU A 66 11.77 2.92 -0.14
C LEU A 66 13.05 3.35 -0.89
N SER A 67 13.04 4.53 -1.51
CA SER A 67 14.19 5.06 -2.24
C SER A 67 15.31 5.53 -1.32
N GLN A 68 15.01 5.85 -0.07
CA GLN A 68 15.95 6.44 0.88
C GLN A 68 16.38 5.48 2.00
N TYR A 69 15.54 4.49 2.33
CA TYR A 69 15.78 3.59 3.45
C TYR A 69 16.44 2.28 3.00
N VAL A 70 17.48 1.87 3.73
CA VAL A 70 18.15 0.59 3.51
C VAL A 70 17.81 -0.36 4.67
N PHE A 71 17.11 -1.44 4.35
CA PHE A 71 16.64 -2.40 5.35
C PHE A 71 17.73 -3.42 5.70
N GLU A 72 17.89 -3.66 7.00
CA GLU A 72 18.46 -4.91 7.47
C GLU A 72 17.50 -6.06 7.17
N LYS A 73 18.00 -7.30 7.08
CA LYS A 73 17.20 -8.45 6.68
C LYS A 73 15.92 -8.59 7.51
N GLU A 74 16.02 -8.57 8.82
CA GLU A 74 14.88 -8.75 9.72
C GLU A 74 13.90 -7.57 9.65
N GLU A 75 14.43 -6.36 9.57
CA GLU A 75 13.59 -5.16 9.38
C GLU A 75 12.77 -5.24 8.10
N GLY A 76 13.36 -5.74 7.01
CA GLY A 76 12.68 -5.89 5.73
C GLY A 76 11.48 -6.82 5.81
N TYR A 77 11.62 -7.96 6.48
CA TYR A 77 10.50 -8.89 6.70
C TYR A 77 9.40 -8.27 7.54
N VAL A 78 9.75 -7.64 8.65
CA VAL A 78 8.79 -6.99 9.55
C VAL A 78 8.04 -5.87 8.83
N PHE A 79 8.76 -5.03 8.10
CA PHE A 79 8.16 -3.93 7.34
C PHE A 79 7.15 -4.42 6.31
N LEU A 80 7.52 -5.38 5.48
CA LEU A 80 6.64 -5.91 4.43
C LEU A 80 5.44 -6.64 5.02
N HIS A 81 5.64 -7.42 6.06
CA HIS A 81 4.57 -8.12 6.74
C HIS A 81 3.51 -7.13 7.26
N GLN A 82 3.94 -6.09 7.96
CA GLN A 82 3.03 -5.06 8.48
C GLN A 82 2.34 -4.30 7.35
N LEU A 83 3.07 -3.89 6.32
CA LEU A 83 2.52 -3.17 5.18
C LEU A 83 1.41 -3.97 4.49
N PHE A 84 1.69 -5.23 4.17
CA PHE A 84 0.73 -6.07 3.45
C PHE A 84 -0.46 -6.47 4.33
N GLU A 85 -0.26 -6.76 5.60
CA GLU A 85 -1.37 -7.05 6.52
C GLU A 85 -2.31 -5.86 6.67
N GLN A 86 -1.78 -4.67 6.83
CA GLN A 86 -2.59 -3.45 6.94
C GLN A 86 -3.30 -3.14 5.62
N ALA A 87 -2.63 -3.35 4.50
CA ALA A 87 -3.24 -3.21 3.17
C ALA A 87 -4.45 -4.15 3.00
N ILE A 88 -4.29 -5.41 3.38
CA ILE A 88 -5.36 -6.42 3.33
C ILE A 88 -6.54 -5.99 4.22
N ALA A 89 -6.25 -5.60 5.46
CA ALA A 89 -7.27 -5.20 6.42
C ALA A 89 -8.06 -3.97 5.94
N SER A 90 -7.37 -2.95 5.44
CA SER A 90 -8.00 -1.71 4.96
C SER A 90 -8.79 -1.91 3.66
N ASN A 91 -8.32 -2.80 2.77
CA ASN A 91 -8.99 -3.05 1.49
C ASN A 91 -10.22 -3.96 1.61
N ARG A 92 -10.46 -4.55 2.77
CA ARG A 92 -11.55 -5.54 2.95
C ARG A 92 -12.94 -4.99 2.60
N ASN A 93 -13.20 -3.74 2.93
CA ASN A 93 -14.50 -3.08 2.72
C ASN A 93 -14.37 -1.65 2.17
N LYS A 94 -13.19 -1.28 1.67
CA LYS A 94 -12.90 0.06 1.15
C LYS A 94 -11.99 -0.06 -0.08
N PRO A 95 -12.21 0.75 -1.11
CA PRO A 95 -11.34 0.78 -2.29
C PRO A 95 -9.99 1.44 -1.99
N VAL A 96 -9.01 0.67 -1.56
CA VAL A 96 -7.63 1.15 -1.30
C VAL A 96 -6.86 1.26 -2.61
N LEU A 97 -6.20 2.37 -2.81
CA LEU A 97 -5.34 2.60 -3.98
C LEU A 97 -3.94 2.04 -3.72
N PHE A 98 -3.61 0.91 -4.34
CA PHE A 98 -2.29 0.30 -4.27
C PHE A 98 -1.36 0.89 -5.33
N ASP A 99 -0.76 2.01 -4.99
CA ASP A 99 0.18 2.73 -5.84
C ASP A 99 1.24 3.36 -4.92
N PRO A 100 2.54 3.26 -5.25
CA PRO A 100 3.62 3.80 -4.41
C PRO A 100 3.51 5.30 -4.11
N ASP A 101 2.90 6.06 -5.02
CA ASP A 101 2.68 7.49 -4.83
C ASP A 101 1.49 7.81 -3.93
N TYR A 102 0.61 6.82 -3.70
CA TYR A 102 -0.63 6.98 -2.94
C TYR A 102 -0.71 6.09 -1.69
N VAL A 103 0.33 5.36 -1.38
CA VAL A 103 0.52 4.71 -0.08
C VAL A 103 1.53 5.53 0.71
N PHE A 104 1.21 5.80 1.96
CA PHE A 104 1.99 6.68 2.82
C PHE A 104 2.53 5.92 4.02
N VAL A 105 3.64 6.38 4.52
CA VAL A 105 4.33 5.81 5.68
C VAL A 105 4.94 6.94 6.50
N THR A 106 5.03 6.76 7.82
CA THR A 106 5.78 7.68 8.68
C THR A 106 7.26 7.69 8.29
N PRO A 107 8.00 8.78 8.51
CA PRO A 107 9.43 8.83 8.20
C PRO A 107 10.27 7.75 8.86
N TYR A 108 9.79 7.16 9.96
CA TYR A 108 10.45 6.05 10.66
C TYR A 108 10.01 4.66 10.18
N GLY A 109 9.05 4.57 9.27
CA GLY A 109 8.59 3.30 8.71
C GLY A 109 7.72 2.44 9.62
N ASP A 110 7.17 3.00 10.69
CA ASP A 110 6.45 2.27 11.73
C ASP A 110 4.93 2.33 11.61
N LYS A 111 4.39 3.23 10.81
CA LYS A 111 2.96 3.37 10.60
C LYS A 111 2.65 3.68 9.13
N PHE A 112 1.57 3.08 8.63
CA PHE A 112 1.12 3.26 7.24
C PHE A 112 -0.21 3.99 7.19
N ALA A 113 -0.44 4.68 6.08
CA ALA A 113 -1.72 5.30 5.79
C ALA A 113 -2.06 5.17 4.30
N PHE A 114 -3.25 4.69 4.01
CA PHE A 114 -3.71 4.41 2.66
C PHE A 114 -4.66 5.49 2.15
N VAL A 115 -4.64 5.71 0.85
CA VAL A 115 -5.65 6.51 0.16
C VAL A 115 -6.80 5.59 -0.23
N VAL A 116 -7.99 5.88 0.27
CA VAL A 116 -9.21 5.20 -0.10
C VAL A 116 -9.99 6.07 -1.09
N ILE A 117 -10.34 5.49 -2.23
CA ILE A 117 -11.13 6.19 -3.24
C ILE A 117 -12.61 6.02 -2.89
N PRO A 118 -13.42 7.11 -2.83
CA PRO A 118 -14.83 7.04 -2.46
C PRO A 118 -15.71 6.62 -3.65
N ILE A 119 -15.52 5.39 -4.10
CA ILE A 119 -16.33 4.74 -5.13
C ILE A 119 -16.96 3.47 -4.57
N GLN A 120 -18.01 2.96 -5.24
CA GLN A 120 -18.64 1.70 -4.83
C GLN A 120 -17.63 0.54 -4.85
N VAL A 121 -17.62 -0.24 -3.78
CA VAL A 121 -16.71 -1.40 -3.62
C VAL A 121 -16.89 -2.40 -4.76
N SER A 122 -18.12 -2.58 -5.27
CA SER A 122 -18.39 -3.45 -6.43
C SER A 122 -17.62 -3.06 -7.69
N ASN A 123 -17.32 -1.78 -7.87
CA ASN A 123 -16.52 -1.30 -9.00
C ASN A 123 -15.01 -1.56 -8.79
N TRP A 124 -14.60 -1.95 -7.59
CA TRP A 124 -13.19 -2.13 -7.20
C TRP A 124 -12.78 -3.59 -7.06
N MET A 125 -13.72 -4.54 -7.13
CA MET A 125 -13.53 -5.94 -6.72
C MET A 125 -12.46 -6.75 -7.46
N PHE A 126 -11.91 -6.28 -8.58
CA PHE A 126 -11.00 -7.06 -9.40
C PHE A 126 -9.69 -6.32 -9.75
N GLN A 127 -9.09 -5.64 -8.77
CA GLN A 127 -7.84 -4.91 -8.98
C GLN A 127 -6.58 -5.77 -8.70
N LYS A 128 -6.61 -7.03 -9.15
CA LYS A 128 -5.45 -7.93 -9.04
C LYS A 128 -4.22 -7.32 -9.71
N ASP A 129 -4.38 -6.79 -10.91
CA ASP A 129 -3.29 -6.18 -11.68
C ASP A 129 -2.64 -5.00 -10.94
N MET A 130 -3.43 -4.21 -10.21
CA MET A 130 -2.91 -3.08 -9.44
C MET A 130 -2.04 -3.58 -8.27
N SER A 131 -2.50 -4.59 -7.53
CA SER A 131 -1.71 -5.16 -6.44
C SER A 131 -0.44 -5.85 -6.94
N GLU A 132 -0.48 -6.54 -8.08
CA GLU A 132 0.70 -7.12 -8.71
C GLU A 132 1.74 -6.05 -9.09
N LYS A 133 1.32 -4.98 -9.74
CA LYS A 133 2.20 -3.86 -10.11
C LYS A 133 2.79 -3.17 -8.89
N TRP A 134 2.00 -3.01 -7.83
CA TRP A 134 2.45 -2.41 -6.58
C TRP A 134 3.53 -3.26 -5.91
N VAL A 135 3.32 -4.58 -5.79
CA VAL A 135 4.30 -5.51 -5.22
C VAL A 135 5.57 -5.56 -6.07
N GLU A 136 5.43 -5.58 -7.40
CA GLU A 136 6.58 -5.54 -8.32
C GLU A 136 7.41 -4.27 -8.12
N TYR A 137 6.76 -3.12 -7.99
CA TYR A 137 7.42 -1.86 -7.73
C TYR A 137 8.19 -1.88 -6.41
N ILE A 138 7.57 -2.39 -5.33
CA ILE A 138 8.21 -2.54 -4.03
C ILE A 138 9.46 -3.42 -4.15
N ALA A 139 9.35 -4.56 -4.81
CA ALA A 139 10.46 -5.49 -5.00
C ALA A 139 11.64 -4.87 -5.75
N LYS A 140 11.37 -4.02 -6.74
CA LYS A 140 12.41 -3.36 -7.55
C LYS A 140 13.03 -2.14 -6.88
N THR A 141 12.31 -1.50 -5.96
CA THR A 141 12.73 -0.24 -5.32
C THR A 141 13.36 -0.46 -3.94
N MET A 142 12.91 -1.48 -3.21
CA MET A 142 13.37 -1.79 -1.86
C MET A 142 14.87 -2.07 -1.84
N GLN A 143 15.59 -1.42 -0.91
CA GLN A 143 17.03 -1.60 -0.71
C GLN A 143 17.30 -2.41 0.56
N THR A 144 18.15 -3.44 0.47
CA THR A 144 18.52 -4.29 1.60
C THR A 144 20.04 -4.39 1.73
N THR A 145 20.56 -4.51 2.96
CA THR A 145 22.01 -4.67 3.22
C THR A 145 22.50 -6.07 2.92
N THR A 146 21.65 -7.07 3.06
CA THR A 146 21.94 -8.46 2.78
C THR A 146 21.25 -8.90 1.51
N ALA A 147 21.80 -9.94 0.88
CA ALA A 147 21.42 -10.46 -0.41
C ALA A 147 19.93 -10.32 -0.79
N PHE A 148 19.69 -10.24 -2.04
CA PHE A 148 18.45 -10.06 -2.77
C PHE A 148 17.33 -11.10 -2.46
N GLU A 149 17.35 -11.70 -1.28
CA GLU A 149 16.42 -12.76 -0.88
C GLU A 149 14.98 -12.30 -0.84
N ILE A 150 14.71 -11.16 -0.21
CA ILE A 150 13.35 -10.63 -0.10
C ILE A 150 12.83 -10.15 -1.46
N PRO A 151 13.53 -9.23 -2.16
CA PRO A 151 13.10 -8.81 -3.50
C PRO A 151 12.99 -9.97 -4.48
N GLY A 152 13.93 -10.90 -4.44
CA GLY A 152 13.89 -12.10 -5.29
C GLY A 152 12.68 -12.97 -5.03
N PHE A 153 12.30 -13.16 -3.79
CA PHE A 153 11.10 -13.88 -3.41
C PHE A 153 9.83 -13.20 -3.93
N LEU A 154 9.72 -11.88 -3.73
CA LEU A 154 8.56 -11.12 -4.20
C LEU A 154 8.38 -11.26 -5.71
N LEU A 155 9.46 -11.08 -6.48
CA LEU A 155 9.43 -11.20 -7.93
C LEU A 155 9.07 -12.62 -8.40
N LYS A 156 9.57 -13.65 -7.72
CA LYS A 156 9.23 -15.04 -8.00
C LYS A 156 7.76 -15.34 -7.68
N PHE A 157 7.27 -14.85 -6.55
CA PHE A 157 5.89 -15.08 -6.12
C PHE A 157 4.88 -14.42 -7.05
N LEU A 158 5.19 -13.28 -7.64
CA LEU A 158 4.36 -12.59 -8.64
C LEU A 158 4.07 -13.45 -9.87
N LYS A 159 4.96 -14.37 -10.21
CA LYS A 159 4.79 -15.30 -11.34
C LYS A 159 3.95 -16.53 -10.98
N SER A 160 3.63 -16.71 -9.71
CA SER A 160 2.79 -17.81 -9.25
C SER A 160 1.33 -17.59 -9.66
N ALA A 161 0.65 -18.67 -10.07
CA ALA A 161 -0.79 -18.65 -10.33
C ALA A 161 -1.63 -18.38 -9.07
N GLU A 162 -1.03 -18.55 -7.89
CA GLU A 162 -1.67 -18.38 -6.58
C GLU A 162 -1.44 -16.99 -5.99
N PHE A 163 -0.95 -16.02 -6.76
CA PHE A 163 -0.67 -14.69 -6.24
C PHE A 163 -1.93 -14.03 -5.67
N SER A 164 -1.82 -13.64 -4.40
CA SER A 164 -2.71 -12.74 -3.68
C SER A 164 -1.92 -12.12 -2.53
N LEU A 165 -2.34 -10.98 -2.02
CA LEU A 165 -1.66 -10.39 -0.86
C LEU A 165 -1.68 -11.31 0.37
N PRO A 166 -2.80 -11.98 0.72
CA PRO A 166 -2.79 -12.95 1.83
C PRO A 166 -1.81 -14.09 1.63
N ASN A 167 -1.75 -14.67 0.44
CA ASN A 167 -0.78 -15.73 0.14
C ASN A 167 0.66 -15.23 0.17
N LEU A 168 0.90 -13.99 -0.24
CA LEU A 168 2.21 -13.35 -0.16
C LEU A 168 2.68 -13.21 1.29
N VAL A 169 1.80 -12.79 2.20
CA VAL A 169 2.12 -12.67 3.65
C VAL A 169 2.49 -14.04 4.22
N LEU A 170 1.72 -15.08 3.91
CA LEU A 170 2.02 -16.45 4.34
C LEU A 170 3.38 -16.92 3.80
N GLY A 171 3.67 -16.62 2.55
CA GLY A 171 4.95 -16.96 1.93
C GLY A 171 6.14 -16.25 2.58
N LEU A 172 5.99 -14.98 2.92
CA LEU A 172 7.02 -14.22 3.67
C LEU A 172 7.28 -14.82 5.04
N ASP A 173 6.25 -15.21 5.77
CA ASP A 173 6.38 -15.86 7.07
C ASP A 173 7.13 -17.19 6.96
N ASN A 174 6.82 -17.99 5.94
CA ASN A 174 7.49 -19.26 5.72
C ASN A 174 8.99 -19.08 5.43
N ILE A 175 9.35 -18.12 4.59
CA ILE A 175 10.76 -17.82 4.27
C ILE A 175 11.51 -17.35 5.52
N ARG A 176 10.94 -16.46 6.28
CA ARG A 176 11.51 -15.96 7.54
C ARG A 176 11.79 -17.10 8.50
N THR A 177 10.85 -18.02 8.66
CA THR A 177 10.98 -19.19 9.54
C THR A 177 12.09 -20.13 9.06
N VAL A 178 12.16 -20.44 7.77
CA VAL A 178 13.21 -21.29 7.18
C VAL A 178 14.59 -20.68 7.36
N SER A 179 14.75 -19.38 7.07
CA SER A 179 16.02 -18.67 7.27
C SER A 179 16.48 -18.71 8.71
N TYR A 180 15.58 -18.52 9.66
CA TYR A 180 15.89 -18.54 11.09
C TYR A 180 16.30 -19.94 11.58
N THR A 181 15.61 -20.98 11.12
CA THR A 181 15.93 -22.37 11.42
C THR A 181 17.31 -22.77 10.87
N HIS A 182 17.63 -22.31 9.66
CA HIS A 182 18.93 -22.57 9.03
C HIS A 182 20.10 -21.93 9.78
N LEU A 183 19.93 -20.71 10.28
CA LEU A 183 20.93 -20.03 11.12
C LEU A 183 21.16 -20.77 12.44
N ARG A 184 20.10 -21.27 13.08
CA ARG A 184 20.23 -22.06 14.31
C ARG A 184 20.94 -23.41 14.13
N ALA A 185 20.83 -24.01 12.96
CA ALA A 185 21.49 -25.29 12.67
C ALA A 185 23.01 -25.16 12.47
N HIS A 186 23.53 -23.94 12.31
CA HIS A 186 24.95 -23.64 12.14
C HIS A 186 25.61 -23.06 13.42
N GLU A 187 24.88 -22.82 14.51
CA GLU A 187 25.38 -22.49 15.82
C GLU A 187 25.72 -23.77 16.63
#